data_73b35de89087edc201a5f7654071ab33
#
_entry.id   73b35de89087edc201a5f7654071ab33
#
_cell.length_a   1.000
_cell.length_b   1.000
_cell.length_c   1.000
_cell.angle_alpha   90.00
_cell.angle_beta   90.00
_cell.angle_gamma   90.00
#
_symmetry.space_group_name_H-M   'P 1'
#
loop_
_entity.id
_entity.type
_entity.pdbx_description
1 polymer ?
#
loop_
_entity_poly.entity_id
_entity_poly.type
_entity_poly.pdbx_seq_one_letter_code
_entity_poly.pdbx_strand_id
1 'polypeptide(L)'
;LLFFLLIGCNTNNNQDWIYLFDGKSTDGWRAYNGETIPEKWAVIDGNLTFNTELKLEEDWKGGGDIIYYKEQFESFELYLEWKLPKGGNSGVFYNVQEGYEAPYAVSPEYQLLDDNGWEELNNATLESWQKAGADYAMYEPDLSKKKLNPAGQWNNSRIVYTPEKAQYFLNGELLLEFVPFSEDWYERRNSGKWDNFPDYGKYKKGYIALQDHDTPIWFKNIKIKKL
;
A
#
# COMPACT_ATOMS: atom_id res chain seq x y z
N LEU A 1 37.83 14.44 45.44
CA LEU A 1 36.79 13.52 44.87
C LEU A 1 36.09 14.23 43.77
N LEU A 2 36.46 13.94 42.51
CA LEU A 2 35.86 14.55 41.31
C LEU A 2 34.68 13.65 40.87
N PHE A 3 33.46 14.18 40.94
CA PHE A 3 32.28 13.52 40.40
C PHE A 3 32.17 13.85 38.91
N PHE A 4 32.37 12.85 38.03
CA PHE A 4 32.00 12.95 36.62
C PHE A 4 30.49 12.69 36.49
N LEU A 5 29.72 13.73 36.16
CA LEU A 5 28.34 13.59 35.69
C LEU A 5 28.40 13.10 34.24
N LEU A 6 28.05 11.84 34.02
CA LEU A 6 27.72 11.32 32.69
C LEU A 6 26.35 11.88 32.30
N ILE A 7 26.33 12.91 31.43
CA ILE A 7 25.14 13.36 30.74
C ILE A 7 24.86 12.33 29.63
N GLY A 8 23.96 11.41 29.90
CA GLY A 8 23.43 10.52 28.87
C GLY A 8 22.63 11.36 27.88
N CYS A 9 23.16 11.57 26.67
CA CYS A 9 22.36 12.05 25.54
C CYS A 9 21.32 10.98 25.20
N ASN A 10 20.10 11.20 25.68
CA ASN A 10 18.92 10.47 25.21
C ASN A 10 18.55 11.06 23.84
N THR A 11 19.11 10.52 22.77
CA THR A 11 18.64 10.82 21.42
C THR A 11 17.28 10.16 21.26
N ASN A 12 16.23 10.87 21.66
CA ASN A 12 14.88 10.58 21.18
C ASN A 12 14.91 10.80 19.67
N ASN A 13 15.11 9.74 18.90
CA ASN A 13 14.85 9.70 17.47
C ASN A 13 13.33 9.78 17.24
N ASN A 14 12.75 10.94 17.55
CA ASN A 14 11.39 11.26 17.12
C ASN A 14 11.50 11.68 15.66
N GLN A 15 11.62 10.69 14.76
CA GLN A 15 11.56 10.98 13.33
C GLN A 15 10.13 11.46 13.03
N ASP A 16 10.03 12.68 12.49
CA ASP A 16 8.75 13.27 12.16
C ASP A 16 8.07 12.56 10.98
N TRP A 17 6.75 12.52 10.99
CA TRP A 17 5.97 12.03 9.87
C TRP A 17 6.09 12.96 8.67
N ILE A 18 6.37 12.41 7.51
CA ILE A 18 6.30 13.05 6.21
C ILE A 18 4.90 12.80 5.65
N TYR A 19 4.13 13.85 5.41
CA TYR A 19 2.81 13.72 4.77
C TYR A 19 3.00 13.56 3.26
N LEU A 20 2.55 12.42 2.72
CA LEU A 20 2.55 12.15 1.29
C LEU A 20 1.32 12.75 0.59
N PHE A 21 0.32 13.14 1.36
CA PHE A 21 -0.88 13.82 0.89
C PHE A 21 -1.32 14.88 1.91
N ASP A 22 -1.54 16.10 1.45
CA ASP A 22 -1.85 17.28 2.28
C ASP A 22 -3.36 17.54 2.44
N GLY A 23 -4.21 16.73 1.80
CA GLY A 23 -5.66 16.93 1.76
C GLY A 23 -6.11 18.03 0.78
N LYS A 24 -5.23 18.64 0.00
CA LYS A 24 -5.53 19.80 -0.85
C LYS A 24 -5.09 19.66 -2.29
N SER A 25 -3.98 18.98 -2.53
CA SER A 25 -3.38 18.84 -3.85
C SER A 25 -2.90 17.43 -4.12
N THR A 26 -2.71 17.10 -5.39
CA THR A 26 -2.08 15.85 -5.83
C THR A 26 -0.55 15.98 -5.93
N ASP A 27 0.03 17.03 -5.38
CA ASP A 27 1.47 17.28 -5.39
C ASP A 27 2.25 16.10 -4.80
N GLY A 28 3.26 15.65 -5.53
CA GLY A 28 4.06 14.50 -5.17
C GLY A 28 3.56 13.20 -5.77
N TRP A 29 2.37 13.19 -6.39
CA TRP A 29 1.79 12.03 -7.06
C TRP A 29 1.75 12.21 -8.57
N ARG A 30 2.04 11.16 -9.30
CA ARG A 30 1.90 11.10 -10.77
C ARG A 30 1.60 9.66 -11.21
N ALA A 31 1.23 9.49 -12.45
CA ALA A 31 1.07 8.15 -13.03
C ALA A 31 2.35 7.32 -12.87
N TYR A 32 2.19 6.04 -12.59
CA TYR A 32 3.24 5.07 -12.78
C TYR A 32 3.66 5.04 -14.25
N ASN A 33 4.96 5.10 -14.51
CA ASN A 33 5.54 5.26 -15.86
C ASN A 33 5.04 6.50 -16.63
N GLY A 34 4.52 7.52 -15.96
CA GLY A 34 4.02 8.74 -16.57
C GLY A 34 4.54 9.99 -15.88
N GLU A 35 4.26 11.16 -16.44
CA GLU A 35 4.78 12.45 -15.91
C GLU A 35 3.71 13.25 -15.16
N THR A 36 2.44 12.99 -15.42
CA THR A 36 1.31 13.74 -14.84
C THR A 36 0.41 12.81 -14.06
N ILE A 37 -0.44 13.38 -13.19
CA ILE A 37 -1.47 12.63 -12.50
C ILE A 37 -2.56 12.22 -13.52
N PRO A 38 -3.05 10.95 -13.51
CA PRO A 38 -4.16 10.55 -14.35
C PRO A 38 -5.44 11.30 -13.96
N GLU A 39 -6.27 11.67 -14.93
CA GLU A 39 -7.44 12.53 -14.72
C GLU A 39 -8.47 11.97 -13.73
N LYS A 40 -8.55 10.65 -13.60
CA LYS A 40 -9.46 10.01 -12.62
C LYS A 40 -8.99 10.15 -11.17
N TRP A 41 -7.73 10.51 -10.95
CA TRP A 41 -7.22 10.82 -9.62
C TRP A 41 -7.37 12.32 -9.33
N ALA A 42 -8.17 12.64 -8.35
CA ALA A 42 -8.45 14.02 -7.97
C ALA A 42 -8.58 14.18 -6.45
N VAL A 43 -8.47 15.40 -5.98
CA VAL A 43 -8.83 15.74 -4.60
C VAL A 43 -10.31 16.09 -4.56
N ILE A 44 -11.09 15.25 -3.87
CA ILE A 44 -12.53 15.44 -3.69
C ILE A 44 -12.82 15.42 -2.18
N ASP A 45 -13.42 16.50 -1.69
CA ASP A 45 -13.74 16.66 -0.25
C ASP A 45 -12.55 16.38 0.68
N GLY A 46 -11.36 16.85 0.28
CA GLY A 46 -10.13 16.66 1.06
C GLY A 46 -9.54 15.24 1.01
N ASN A 47 -10.02 14.38 0.12
CA ASN A 47 -9.52 13.02 -0.07
C ASN A 47 -8.87 12.87 -1.44
N LEU A 48 -7.75 12.16 -1.51
CA LEU A 48 -7.19 11.67 -2.77
C LEU A 48 -8.08 10.53 -3.27
N THR A 49 -8.76 10.76 -4.38
CA THR A 49 -9.84 9.89 -4.83
C THR A 49 -9.59 9.41 -6.25
N PHE A 50 -9.71 8.10 -6.47
CA PHE A 50 -9.88 7.54 -7.80
C PHE A 50 -11.38 7.56 -8.14
N ASN A 51 -11.76 8.37 -9.13
CA ASN A 51 -13.16 8.61 -9.50
C ASN A 51 -13.49 7.91 -10.82
N THR A 52 -14.22 6.81 -10.74
CA THR A 52 -14.66 6.03 -11.91
C THR A 52 -15.87 6.64 -12.65
N GLU A 53 -16.54 7.62 -12.06
CA GLU A 53 -17.68 8.30 -12.70
C GLU A 53 -17.22 9.32 -13.74
N LEU A 54 -15.96 9.74 -13.73
CA LEU A 54 -15.37 10.57 -14.78
C LEU A 54 -15.33 9.75 -16.08
N LYS A 55 -16.27 10.04 -16.98
CA LYS A 55 -16.22 9.52 -18.35
C LYS A 55 -15.20 10.34 -19.12
N LEU A 56 -14.06 9.75 -19.39
CA LEU A 56 -13.10 10.31 -20.34
C LEU A 56 -13.64 10.07 -21.76
N GLU A 57 -13.60 11.10 -22.60
CA GLU A 57 -13.88 10.96 -24.03
C GLU A 57 -12.76 10.13 -24.65
N GLU A 58 -13.12 9.00 -25.25
CA GLU A 58 -12.27 8.03 -25.96
C GLU A 58 -11.40 7.10 -25.10
N ASP A 59 -11.63 5.80 -25.34
CA ASP A 59 -10.78 4.63 -25.05
C ASP A 59 -9.67 4.84 -24.00
N TRP A 60 -10.09 5.00 -22.76
CA TRP A 60 -9.17 5.01 -21.63
C TRP A 60 -8.45 3.66 -21.58
N LYS A 61 -7.26 3.67 -22.11
CA LYS A 61 -6.33 2.54 -22.03
C LYS A 61 -5.38 2.81 -20.89
N GLY A 62 -5.69 2.32 -19.76
CA GLY A 62 -4.58 2.29 -18.95
C GLY A 62 -4.66 2.54 -17.51
N GLY A 63 -3.88 1.79 -16.85
CA GLY A 63 -3.58 1.79 -15.49
C GLY A 63 -3.43 3.19 -14.92
N GLY A 64 -4.37 3.56 -14.08
CA GLY A 64 -4.29 4.77 -13.32
C GLY A 64 -3.53 4.61 -12.03
N ASP A 65 -2.67 3.58 -11.89
CA ASP A 65 -1.77 3.46 -10.75
C ASP A 65 -0.92 4.70 -10.63
N ILE A 66 -0.81 5.22 -9.41
CA ILE A 66 -0.04 6.43 -9.13
C ILE A 66 1.08 6.15 -8.14
N ILE A 67 2.20 6.87 -8.30
CA ILE A 67 3.35 6.78 -7.39
C ILE A 67 3.60 8.11 -6.70
N TYR A 68 4.06 8.05 -5.46
CA TYR A 68 4.67 9.19 -4.80
C TYR A 68 6.12 9.33 -5.26
N TYR A 69 6.36 10.23 -6.24
CA TYR A 69 7.62 10.28 -6.98
C TYR A 69 8.73 11.11 -6.33
N LYS A 70 8.42 11.88 -5.28
CA LYS A 70 9.41 12.80 -4.66
C LYS A 70 10.51 12.07 -3.92
N GLU A 71 10.28 10.84 -3.45
CA GLU A 71 11.26 10.08 -2.68
C GLU A 71 11.02 8.57 -2.78
N GLN A 72 12.11 7.81 -2.72
CA GLN A 72 12.12 6.35 -2.55
C GLN A 72 12.47 6.00 -1.10
N PHE A 73 11.79 5.01 -0.54
CA PHE A 73 11.94 4.56 0.84
C PHE A 73 12.51 3.14 0.90
N GLU A 74 13.38 2.86 1.87
CA GLU A 74 14.01 1.55 2.10
C GLU A 74 13.53 0.93 3.42
N SER A 75 13.45 1.73 4.48
CA SER A 75 12.93 1.32 5.78
C SER A 75 11.96 2.38 6.27
N PHE A 76 10.73 1.98 6.57
CA PHE A 76 9.67 2.95 6.84
C PHE A 76 8.53 2.39 7.67
N GLU A 77 7.76 3.29 8.25
CA GLU A 77 6.41 3.08 8.73
C GLU A 77 5.46 3.95 7.89
N LEU A 78 4.61 3.32 7.08
CA LEU A 78 3.58 3.97 6.27
C LEU A 78 2.24 3.82 6.97
N TYR A 79 1.49 4.92 7.06
CA TYR A 79 0.11 4.95 7.55
C TYR A 79 -0.78 5.62 6.53
N LEU A 80 -1.97 5.08 6.31
CA LEU A 80 -3.00 5.69 5.46
C LEU A 80 -4.39 5.25 5.92
N GLU A 81 -5.36 6.11 5.62
CA GLU A 81 -6.79 5.78 5.76
C GLU A 81 -7.41 5.65 4.39
N TRP A 82 -8.30 4.67 4.24
CA TRP A 82 -8.95 4.36 2.97
C TRP A 82 -10.41 3.96 3.16
N LYS A 83 -11.19 4.15 2.12
CA LYS A 83 -12.61 3.79 2.06
C LYS A 83 -12.94 3.26 0.67
N LEU A 84 -13.67 2.15 0.60
CA LEU A 84 -14.12 1.51 -0.62
C LEU A 84 -15.66 1.42 -0.66
N PRO A 85 -16.27 1.38 -1.86
CA PRO A 85 -17.67 0.99 -2.02
C PRO A 85 -17.80 -0.53 -1.86
N LYS A 86 -19.04 -1.04 -1.93
CA LYS A 86 -19.32 -2.48 -1.92
C LYS A 86 -18.57 -3.18 -3.07
N GLY A 87 -17.80 -4.20 -2.72
CA GLY A 87 -16.97 -4.97 -3.64
C GLY A 87 -15.76 -4.22 -4.21
N GLY A 88 -15.46 -3.03 -3.67
CA GLY A 88 -14.34 -2.23 -4.12
C GLY A 88 -13.00 -2.91 -3.86
N ASN A 89 -12.04 -2.67 -4.77
CA ASN A 89 -10.70 -3.25 -4.77
C ASN A 89 -9.65 -2.17 -5.06
N SER A 90 -8.51 -2.24 -4.40
CA SER A 90 -7.32 -1.42 -4.61
C SER A 90 -6.14 -2.07 -3.89
N GLY A 91 -4.96 -1.43 -3.93
CA GLY A 91 -3.75 -1.90 -3.26
C GLY A 91 -2.79 -0.77 -2.93
N VAL A 92 -1.89 -1.04 -2.01
CA VAL A 92 -0.74 -0.19 -1.71
C VAL A 92 0.53 -0.96 -2.02
N PHE A 93 1.30 -0.46 -2.97
CA PHE A 93 2.59 -1.05 -3.31
C PHE A 93 3.73 -0.27 -2.65
N TYR A 94 4.80 -0.97 -2.33
CA TYR A 94 6.03 -0.37 -1.82
C TYR A 94 7.26 -1.02 -2.49
N ASN A 95 8.42 -0.38 -2.39
CA ASN A 95 9.62 -0.75 -3.15
C ASN A 95 9.43 -0.71 -4.68
N VAL A 96 8.48 0.12 -5.15
CA VAL A 96 8.13 0.23 -6.56
C VAL A 96 9.30 0.79 -7.36
N GLN A 97 9.59 0.15 -8.49
CA GLN A 97 10.46 0.67 -9.54
C GLN A 97 9.66 0.84 -10.83
N GLU A 98 9.98 1.86 -11.59
CA GLU A 98 9.37 2.11 -12.89
C GLU A 98 10.05 1.31 -14.01
N GLY A 99 9.43 1.30 -15.19
CA GLY A 99 9.92 0.58 -16.36
C GLY A 99 9.37 -0.82 -16.54
N TYR A 100 8.46 -1.25 -15.66
CA TYR A 100 7.71 -2.50 -15.77
C TYR A 100 6.29 -2.24 -16.26
N GLU A 101 5.54 -3.29 -16.62
CA GLU A 101 4.16 -3.16 -17.11
C GLU A 101 3.20 -2.55 -16.08
N ALA A 102 3.40 -2.87 -14.80
CA ALA A 102 2.64 -2.34 -13.67
C ALA A 102 3.43 -2.48 -12.36
N PRO A 103 3.07 -1.77 -11.29
CA PRO A 103 3.73 -1.91 -9.99
C PRO A 103 3.74 -3.34 -9.45
N TYR A 104 2.67 -4.11 -9.64
CA TYR A 104 2.57 -5.50 -9.15
C TYR A 104 3.61 -6.43 -9.77
N ALA A 105 4.15 -6.11 -10.95
CA ALA A 105 5.15 -6.96 -11.60
C ALA A 105 6.49 -7.00 -10.85
N VAL A 106 6.72 -6.05 -9.94
CA VAL A 106 8.01 -5.86 -9.27
C VAL A 106 7.89 -5.68 -7.76
N SER A 107 6.72 -5.32 -7.24
CA SER A 107 6.55 -4.81 -5.89
C SER A 107 5.56 -5.62 -5.07
N PRO A 108 5.80 -5.82 -3.75
CA PRO A 108 4.79 -6.33 -2.83
C PRO A 108 3.57 -5.41 -2.76
N GLU A 109 2.42 -6.03 -2.56
CA GLU A 109 1.12 -5.35 -2.48
C GLU A 109 0.44 -5.63 -1.13
N TYR A 110 0.16 -4.57 -0.37
CA TYR A 110 -0.81 -4.63 0.73
C TYR A 110 -2.21 -4.50 0.14
N GLN A 111 -3.00 -5.57 0.23
CA GLN A 111 -4.33 -5.66 -0.37
C GLN A 111 -5.37 -4.79 0.34
N LEU A 112 -6.11 -3.99 -0.42
CA LEU A 112 -7.27 -3.21 0.01
C LEU A 112 -8.51 -3.75 -0.68
N LEU A 113 -9.45 -4.31 0.08
CA LEU A 113 -10.63 -4.98 -0.48
C LEU A 113 -11.83 -4.86 0.48
N ASP A 114 -13.01 -4.70 -0.05
CA ASP A 114 -14.24 -5.04 0.66
C ASP A 114 -14.54 -6.52 0.45
N ASP A 115 -13.96 -7.38 1.29
CA ASP A 115 -13.98 -8.83 1.13
C ASP A 115 -15.40 -9.38 0.90
N ASN A 116 -16.31 -9.05 1.83
CA ASN A 116 -17.67 -9.60 1.80
C ASN A 116 -18.47 -9.09 0.60
N GLY A 117 -18.34 -7.81 0.28
CA GLY A 117 -19.02 -7.23 -0.88
C GLY A 117 -18.50 -7.80 -2.18
N TRP A 118 -17.19 -8.07 -2.27
CA TRP A 118 -16.60 -8.69 -3.44
C TRP A 118 -17.08 -10.13 -3.63
N GLU A 119 -17.06 -10.95 -2.57
CA GLU A 119 -17.57 -12.33 -2.60
C GLU A 119 -19.04 -12.38 -3.04
N GLU A 120 -19.86 -11.49 -2.48
CA GLU A 120 -21.29 -11.41 -2.81
C GLU A 120 -21.52 -11.01 -4.28
N LEU A 121 -20.85 -9.96 -4.77
CA LEU A 121 -21.03 -9.46 -6.14
C LEU A 121 -20.53 -10.43 -7.21
N ASN A 122 -19.48 -11.19 -6.90
CA ASN A 122 -18.89 -12.13 -7.84
C ASN A 122 -19.41 -13.57 -7.67
N ASN A 123 -20.27 -13.81 -6.66
CA ASN A 123 -20.74 -15.17 -6.29
C ASN A 123 -19.58 -16.16 -6.18
N ALA A 124 -18.51 -15.73 -5.52
CA ALA A 124 -17.25 -16.47 -5.39
C ALA A 124 -16.69 -16.30 -3.98
N THR A 125 -15.84 -17.22 -3.56
CA THR A 125 -15.14 -17.15 -2.27
C THR A 125 -13.69 -16.76 -2.51
N LEU A 126 -13.21 -15.80 -1.73
CA LEU A 126 -11.82 -15.35 -1.74
C LEU A 126 -10.95 -16.34 -0.96
N GLU A 127 -9.82 -16.69 -1.54
CA GLU A 127 -8.73 -17.29 -0.78
C GLU A 127 -8.18 -16.28 0.25
N SER A 128 -7.63 -16.78 1.35
CA SER A 128 -7.16 -15.90 2.44
C SER A 128 -6.11 -14.87 1.97
N TRP A 129 -5.24 -15.27 1.06
CA TRP A 129 -4.19 -14.41 0.49
C TRP A 129 -4.71 -13.30 -0.47
N GLN A 130 -6.00 -13.34 -0.83
CA GLN A 130 -6.66 -12.31 -1.65
C GLN A 130 -7.37 -11.25 -0.80
N LYS A 131 -7.54 -11.48 0.49
CA LYS A 131 -8.34 -10.63 1.40
C LYS A 131 -7.58 -9.40 1.84
N ALA A 132 -8.33 -8.36 2.21
CA ALA A 132 -7.75 -7.12 2.73
C ALA A 132 -6.75 -7.37 3.87
N GLY A 133 -5.59 -6.71 3.81
CA GLY A 133 -4.50 -6.87 4.77
C GLY A 133 -3.53 -8.02 4.46
N ALA A 134 -3.74 -8.76 3.37
CA ALA A 134 -2.77 -9.73 2.86
C ALA A 134 -1.55 -9.03 2.23
N ASP A 135 -0.40 -9.69 2.23
CA ASP A 135 0.63 -9.49 1.21
C ASP A 135 0.22 -10.34 0.01
N TYR A 136 -0.37 -9.69 -0.99
CA TYR A 136 -1.15 -10.34 -2.03
C TYR A 136 -0.39 -11.47 -2.74
N ALA A 137 -0.97 -12.67 -2.72
CA ALA A 137 -0.41 -13.90 -3.26
C ALA A 137 0.95 -14.32 -2.64
N MET A 138 1.29 -13.78 -1.46
CA MET A 138 2.49 -14.15 -0.69
C MET A 138 2.13 -14.62 0.71
N TYR A 139 1.51 -13.76 1.53
CA TYR A 139 1.20 -14.05 2.93
C TYR A 139 -0.25 -13.74 3.28
N GLU A 140 -0.86 -14.65 4.01
CA GLU A 140 -2.25 -14.54 4.47
C GLU A 140 -2.33 -13.71 5.76
N PRO A 141 -3.35 -12.85 5.90
CA PRO A 141 -3.60 -12.15 7.15
C PRO A 141 -4.20 -13.09 8.19
N ASP A 142 -3.94 -12.84 9.49
CA ASP A 142 -4.62 -13.51 10.59
C ASP A 142 -6.10 -13.09 10.63
N LEU A 143 -6.96 -13.90 10.02
CA LEU A 143 -8.40 -13.63 9.93
C LEU A 143 -9.09 -13.61 11.30
N SER A 144 -8.50 -14.23 12.33
CA SER A 144 -9.06 -14.23 13.69
C SER A 144 -8.92 -12.87 14.38
N LYS A 145 -7.95 -12.05 13.97
CA LYS A 145 -7.70 -10.69 14.46
C LYS A 145 -8.27 -9.61 13.57
N LYS A 146 -8.62 -9.97 12.33
CA LYS A 146 -9.03 -9.01 11.31
C LYS A 146 -10.32 -8.29 11.68
N LYS A 147 -10.26 -6.97 11.74
CA LYS A 147 -11.40 -6.07 11.96
C LYS A 147 -11.54 -5.14 10.75
N LEU A 148 -12.19 -5.61 9.71
CA LEU A 148 -12.49 -4.82 8.52
C LEU A 148 -13.82 -4.09 8.71
N ASN A 149 -13.81 -2.76 8.59
CA ASN A 149 -15.03 -1.96 8.59
C ASN A 149 -15.77 -2.15 7.26
N PRO A 150 -17.11 -2.17 7.28
CA PRO A 150 -17.92 -2.38 6.08
C PRO A 150 -17.68 -1.34 4.97
N ALA A 151 -18.05 -1.70 3.74
CA ALA A 151 -18.08 -0.79 2.61
C ALA A 151 -18.72 0.57 2.95
N GLY A 152 -18.12 1.65 2.46
CA GLY A 152 -18.51 3.02 2.77
C GLY A 152 -17.99 3.58 4.08
N GLN A 153 -17.34 2.78 4.90
CA GLN A 153 -16.67 3.22 6.12
C GLN A 153 -15.15 3.31 5.96
N TRP A 154 -14.52 4.18 6.74
CA TRP A 154 -13.07 4.34 6.74
C TRP A 154 -12.39 3.18 7.46
N ASN A 155 -11.35 2.66 6.83
CA ASN A 155 -10.37 1.76 7.42
C ASN A 155 -9.02 2.47 7.49
N ASN A 156 -8.10 2.00 8.33
CA ASN A 156 -6.72 2.41 8.31
C ASN A 156 -5.80 1.22 8.16
N SER A 157 -4.74 1.42 7.41
CA SER A 157 -3.66 0.48 7.24
C SER A 157 -2.35 1.08 7.71
N ARG A 158 -1.50 0.24 8.28
CA ARG A 158 -0.15 0.60 8.66
C ARG A 158 0.79 -0.51 8.21
N ILE A 159 1.82 -0.13 7.47
CA ILE A 159 2.86 -1.02 6.99
C ILE A 159 4.16 -0.59 7.65
N VAL A 160 4.80 -1.48 8.40
CA VAL A 160 6.16 -1.30 8.91
C VAL A 160 7.05 -2.22 8.10
N TYR A 161 7.98 -1.65 7.39
CA TYR A 161 8.86 -2.39 6.50
C TYR A 161 10.32 -2.02 6.73
N THR A 162 11.13 -3.06 6.89
CA THR A 162 12.58 -3.05 6.74
C THR A 162 12.99 -4.28 5.94
N PRO A 163 14.21 -4.35 5.37
CA PRO A 163 14.68 -5.57 4.71
C PRO A 163 14.72 -6.81 5.61
N GLU A 164 14.71 -6.63 6.93
CA GLU A 164 14.75 -7.71 7.93
C GLU A 164 13.37 -8.10 8.45
N LYS A 165 12.34 -7.23 8.24
CA LYS A 165 11.03 -7.46 8.82
C LYS A 165 9.95 -6.63 8.14
N ALA A 166 8.82 -7.25 7.82
CA ALA A 166 7.60 -6.59 7.40
C ALA A 166 6.45 -6.92 8.36
N GLN A 167 5.63 -5.92 8.67
CA GLN A 167 4.44 -6.06 9.53
C GLN A 167 3.28 -5.28 8.89
N TYR A 168 2.12 -5.94 8.76
CA TYR A 168 0.90 -5.33 8.24
C TYR A 168 -0.17 -5.25 9.31
N PHE A 169 -0.73 -4.06 9.45
CA PHE A 169 -1.80 -3.78 10.41
C PHE A 169 -3.04 -3.26 9.68
N LEU A 170 -4.20 -3.66 10.16
CA LEU A 170 -5.50 -3.16 9.73
C LEU A 170 -6.31 -2.73 10.96
N ASN A 171 -6.78 -1.49 10.98
CA ASN A 171 -7.55 -0.91 12.08
C ASN A 171 -6.91 -1.15 13.47
N GLY A 172 -5.58 -1.04 13.52
CA GLY A 172 -4.77 -1.19 14.73
C GLY A 172 -4.35 -2.62 15.06
N GLU A 173 -4.93 -3.65 14.45
CA GLU A 173 -4.57 -5.05 14.68
C GLU A 173 -3.42 -5.50 13.78
N LEU A 174 -2.41 -6.13 14.34
CA LEU A 174 -1.34 -6.81 13.58
C LEU A 174 -1.91 -8.07 12.94
N LEU A 175 -1.98 -8.07 11.60
CA LEU A 175 -2.55 -9.17 10.84
C LEU A 175 -1.50 -10.15 10.32
N LEU A 176 -0.33 -9.66 9.94
CA LEU A 176 0.75 -10.53 9.51
C LEU A 176 2.13 -9.90 9.77
N GLU A 177 3.10 -10.79 9.92
CA GLU A 177 4.51 -10.45 10.07
C GLU A 177 5.34 -11.49 9.31
N PHE A 178 6.31 -11.03 8.53
CA PHE A 178 7.22 -11.92 7.81
C PHE A 178 8.61 -11.31 7.67
N VAL A 179 9.57 -12.14 7.29
CA VAL A 179 10.94 -11.72 6.99
C VAL A 179 11.12 -11.70 5.48
N PRO A 180 11.18 -10.50 4.86
CA PRO A 180 11.45 -10.38 3.43
C PRO A 180 12.78 -11.05 3.06
N PHE A 181 12.84 -11.63 1.86
CA PHE A 181 14.06 -12.27 1.34
C PHE A 181 14.58 -13.48 2.15
N SER A 182 13.76 -14.03 3.05
CA SER A 182 14.03 -15.31 3.73
C SER A 182 13.83 -16.50 2.77
N GLU A 183 14.24 -17.69 3.21
CA GLU A 183 13.99 -18.92 2.45
C GLU A 183 12.49 -19.12 2.19
N ASP A 184 11.63 -19.02 3.22
CA ASP A 184 10.17 -19.09 3.12
C ASP A 184 9.62 -18.03 2.13
N TRP A 185 10.15 -16.79 2.17
CA TRP A 185 9.74 -15.75 1.23
C TRP A 185 10.08 -16.11 -0.22
N TYR A 186 11.26 -16.66 -0.47
CA TYR A 186 11.66 -17.10 -1.81
C TYR A 186 10.88 -18.32 -2.28
N GLU A 187 10.56 -19.26 -1.40
CA GLU A 187 9.71 -20.40 -1.75
C GLU A 187 8.33 -19.94 -2.24
N ARG A 188 7.69 -18.99 -1.51
CA ARG A 188 6.40 -18.41 -1.91
C ARG A 188 6.50 -17.64 -3.21
N ARG A 189 7.51 -16.78 -3.34
CA ARG A 189 7.76 -15.97 -4.54
C ARG A 189 7.98 -16.85 -5.78
N ASN A 190 8.64 -17.98 -5.65
CA ASN A 190 8.98 -18.90 -6.74
C ASN A 190 7.89 -19.97 -6.97
N SER A 191 6.73 -19.81 -6.36
CA SER A 191 5.56 -20.66 -6.55
C SER A 191 4.31 -19.81 -6.80
N GLY A 192 3.36 -20.32 -7.58
CA GLY A 192 2.10 -19.64 -7.83
C GLY A 192 2.22 -18.40 -8.75
N LYS A 193 1.55 -17.31 -8.37
CA LYS A 193 1.37 -16.12 -9.24
C LYS A 193 2.69 -15.49 -9.65
N TRP A 194 3.63 -15.36 -8.73
CA TRP A 194 4.84 -14.56 -8.93
C TRP A 194 5.95 -15.29 -9.69
N ASP A 195 5.81 -16.59 -9.95
CA ASP A 195 6.76 -17.35 -10.76
C ASP A 195 6.92 -16.77 -12.19
N ASN A 196 5.85 -16.16 -12.70
CA ASN A 196 5.85 -15.50 -14.00
C ASN A 196 6.43 -14.06 -14.00
N PHE A 197 6.82 -13.53 -12.82
CA PHE A 197 7.34 -12.18 -12.65
C PHE A 197 8.77 -12.23 -12.10
N PRO A 198 9.80 -12.36 -12.95
CA PRO A 198 11.18 -12.63 -12.52
C PRO A 198 11.78 -11.56 -11.63
N ASP A 199 11.30 -10.33 -11.72
CA ASP A 199 11.77 -9.19 -10.94
C ASP A 199 10.87 -8.86 -9.73
N TYR A 200 9.81 -9.65 -9.44
CA TYR A 200 8.98 -9.44 -8.26
C TYR A 200 9.83 -9.50 -6.98
N GLY A 201 9.69 -8.47 -6.15
CA GLY A 201 10.41 -8.35 -4.87
C GLY A 201 11.92 -8.19 -4.98
N LYS A 202 12.47 -7.87 -6.16
CA LYS A 202 13.90 -7.69 -6.38
C LYS A 202 14.49 -6.51 -5.61
N TYR A 203 13.70 -5.47 -5.39
CA TYR A 203 14.16 -4.21 -4.84
C TYR A 203 13.80 -4.06 -3.35
N LYS A 204 14.76 -3.54 -2.58
CA LYS A 204 14.61 -3.26 -1.14
C LYS A 204 14.24 -1.80 -0.86
N LYS A 205 14.31 -0.96 -1.87
CA LYS A 205 14.04 0.47 -1.83
C LYS A 205 13.24 0.86 -3.08
N GLY A 206 12.25 1.73 -2.92
CA GLY A 206 11.45 2.19 -4.05
C GLY A 206 10.39 3.21 -3.66
N TYR A 207 9.54 3.53 -4.62
CA TYR A 207 8.41 4.42 -4.42
C TYR A 207 7.27 3.71 -3.70
N ILE A 208 6.36 4.51 -3.13
CA ILE A 208 5.04 4.06 -2.69
C ILE A 208 4.07 4.30 -3.84
N ALA A 209 3.21 3.31 -4.13
CA ALA A 209 2.17 3.45 -5.15
C ALA A 209 0.78 3.10 -4.59
N LEU A 210 -0.24 3.67 -5.23
CA LEU A 210 -1.65 3.38 -4.98
C LEU A 210 -2.26 2.81 -6.26
N GLN A 211 -3.00 1.71 -6.10
CA GLN A 211 -3.57 0.97 -7.23
C GLN A 211 -4.89 1.56 -7.68
N ASP A 212 -5.03 1.67 -9.01
CA ASP A 212 -6.30 1.71 -9.71
C ASP A 212 -6.74 0.27 -10.03
N HIS A 213 -7.89 -0.11 -9.57
CA HIS A 213 -8.50 -1.41 -9.90
C HIS A 213 -9.93 -1.24 -10.39
N ASP A 214 -10.18 -0.24 -11.25
CA ASP A 214 -11.47 0.07 -11.88
C ASP A 214 -12.63 0.31 -10.89
N THR A 215 -12.36 0.48 -9.61
CA THR A 215 -13.34 0.80 -8.59
C THR A 215 -13.01 2.10 -7.87
N PRO A 216 -14.00 2.91 -7.45
CA PRO A 216 -13.72 4.11 -6.67
C PRO A 216 -13.01 3.78 -5.37
N ILE A 217 -12.03 4.60 -5.02
CA ILE A 217 -11.40 4.56 -3.69
C ILE A 217 -11.09 5.97 -3.20
N TRP A 218 -11.19 6.17 -1.90
CA TRP A 218 -10.84 7.42 -1.22
C TRP A 218 -9.72 7.17 -0.25
N PHE A 219 -8.68 8.00 -0.31
CA PHE A 219 -7.56 8.00 0.61
C PHE A 219 -7.46 9.32 1.35
N LYS A 220 -7.01 9.27 2.60
CA LYS A 220 -6.62 10.44 3.38
C LYS A 220 -5.52 10.09 4.40
N ASN A 221 -4.95 11.10 5.04
CA ASN A 221 -3.93 10.93 6.09
C ASN A 221 -2.77 10.02 5.67
N ILE A 222 -2.37 10.10 4.38
CA ILE A 222 -1.24 9.32 3.86
C ILE A 222 0.04 9.95 4.38
N LYS A 223 0.78 9.23 5.21
CA LYS A 223 2.01 9.70 5.82
C LYS A 223 2.99 8.57 6.05
N ILE A 224 4.26 8.89 5.99
CA ILE A 224 5.37 7.94 6.14
C ILE A 224 6.41 8.48 7.13
N LYS A 225 7.04 7.57 7.84
CA LYS A 225 8.18 7.87 8.71
C LYS A 225 9.31 6.93 8.31
N LYS A 226 10.52 7.46 8.14
CA LYS A 226 11.73 6.65 7.90
C LYS A 226 12.15 5.96 9.19
N LEU A 227 12.68 4.75 9.09
CA LEU A 227 13.16 3.94 10.21
C LEU A 227 14.68 3.79 10.15
#